data_b50d3dbb2e24341e9b8736f621e16afc
#
_entry.id   b50d3dbb2e24341e9b8736f621e16afc
#
_cell.length_a   1.000
_cell.length_b   1.000
_cell.length_c   1.000
_cell.angle_alpha   90.00
_cell.angle_beta   90.00
_cell.angle_gamma   90.00
#
_symmetry.space_group_name_H-M   'P 1'
#
loop_
_entity.id
_entity.type
_entity.pdbx_description
1 polymer ?
#
loop_
_entity_poly.entity_id
_entity_poly.type
_entity_poly.pdbx_seq_one_letter_code
_entity_poly.pdbx_strand_id
1 'polypeptide(L)'
;MYTKCTRVYNCSGSDVYEGTKNVYRDDWELPTDVERHLENELLFSKFPIRNGIHIERRPGGVNFSILGRANTCFIEREEYVKWDKLTNERGEIARRLRLKFPDLEVQIGGQTGLDLAPLGRNKSQILRDFETSDELHFFGDMMEEGQNDYALAKAVEEKGGFHYHVKDWMDTRTKLVGISDRHLVESVVK
;
A
#
# COMPACT_ATOMS: atom_id res chain seq x y z
N MET A 1 -14.28 9.51 -10.50
CA MET A 1 -12.87 9.73 -10.13
C MET A 1 -11.94 9.37 -11.27
N TYR A 2 -12.06 8.19 -11.87
CA TYR A 2 -11.19 7.69 -12.95
C TYR A 2 -11.06 8.58 -14.20
N THR A 3 -12.10 9.37 -14.53
CA THR A 3 -12.11 10.25 -15.72
C THR A 3 -11.26 11.52 -15.60
N LYS A 4 -10.72 11.81 -14.39
CA LYS A 4 -9.88 13.01 -14.14
C LYS A 4 -8.38 12.67 -14.06
N CYS A 5 -8.03 11.39 -14.05
CA CYS A 5 -6.65 10.91 -14.00
C CYS A 5 -6.30 10.27 -15.34
N THR A 6 -5.08 10.45 -15.80
CA THR A 6 -4.57 9.77 -17.00
C THR A 6 -4.57 8.26 -16.78
N ARG A 7 -4.09 7.83 -15.60
CA ARG A 7 -4.02 6.42 -15.23
C ARG A 7 -4.32 6.25 -13.73
N VAL A 8 -4.95 5.13 -13.37
CA VAL A 8 -5.27 4.76 -11.98
C VAL A 8 -4.66 3.41 -11.68
N TYR A 9 -3.81 3.36 -10.68
CA TYR A 9 -3.13 2.16 -10.21
C TYR A 9 -3.78 1.66 -8.92
N ASN A 10 -4.52 0.57 -9.01
CA ASN A 10 -5.08 -0.14 -7.85
C ASN A 10 -4.15 -1.29 -7.44
N CYS A 11 -4.33 -1.80 -6.23
CA CYS A 11 -3.63 -2.98 -5.72
C CYS A 11 -2.11 -2.90 -5.95
N SER A 12 -1.51 -1.78 -5.53
CA SER A 12 -0.07 -1.52 -5.69
C SER A 12 0.44 -1.54 -7.14
N GLY A 13 -0.44 -1.29 -8.13
CA GLY A 13 -0.10 -1.33 -9.57
C GLY A 13 -0.37 -2.67 -10.25
N SER A 14 -1.03 -3.60 -9.56
CA SER A 14 -1.44 -4.89 -10.11
C SER A 14 -2.81 -4.87 -10.81
N ASP A 15 -3.52 -3.76 -10.77
CA ASP A 15 -4.78 -3.54 -11.48
C ASP A 15 -4.82 -2.09 -11.96
N VAL A 16 -4.69 -1.86 -13.29
CA VAL A 16 -4.43 -0.54 -13.87
C VAL A 16 -5.53 -0.17 -14.86
N TYR A 17 -6.00 1.08 -14.74
CA TYR A 17 -7.03 1.65 -15.59
C TYR A 17 -6.55 2.92 -16.29
N GLU A 18 -6.92 3.05 -17.58
CA GLU A 18 -6.91 4.30 -18.34
C GLU A 18 -8.36 4.72 -18.62
N GLY A 19 -8.79 5.80 -18.02
CA GLY A 19 -10.20 6.17 -18.02
C GLY A 19 -11.06 5.05 -17.39
N THR A 20 -11.93 4.41 -18.18
CA THR A 20 -12.76 3.27 -17.75
C THR A 20 -12.24 1.92 -18.21
N LYS A 21 -11.17 1.90 -19.04
CA LYS A 21 -10.60 0.66 -19.59
C LYS A 21 -9.58 0.08 -18.64
N ASN A 22 -9.74 -1.19 -18.27
CA ASN A 22 -8.68 -1.94 -17.61
C ASN A 22 -7.59 -2.27 -18.64
N VAL A 23 -6.36 -1.84 -18.39
CA VAL A 23 -5.21 -2.01 -19.29
C VAL A 23 -4.21 -3.05 -18.78
N TYR A 24 -4.25 -3.36 -17.50
CA TYR A 24 -3.44 -4.40 -16.89
C TYR A 24 -4.13 -4.97 -15.64
N ARG A 25 -4.06 -6.29 -15.48
CA ARG A 25 -4.52 -7.01 -14.29
C ARG A 25 -3.62 -8.22 -14.06
N ASP A 26 -3.13 -8.35 -12.83
CA ASP A 26 -2.33 -9.49 -12.39
C ASP A 26 -3.24 -10.55 -11.77
N ASP A 27 -3.14 -11.79 -12.25
CA ASP A 27 -3.98 -12.93 -11.82
C ASP A 27 -3.25 -13.85 -10.81
N TRP A 28 -2.24 -13.33 -10.09
CA TRP A 28 -1.55 -14.12 -9.07
C TRP A 28 -2.50 -14.66 -8.00
N GLU A 29 -2.32 -15.93 -7.68
CA GLU A 29 -3.08 -16.62 -6.64
C GLU A 29 -2.22 -16.87 -5.41
N LEU A 30 -2.84 -16.75 -4.23
CA LEU A 30 -2.19 -17.03 -2.94
C LEU A 30 -1.84 -18.52 -2.85
N PRO A 31 -0.55 -18.88 -2.62
CA PRO A 31 -0.16 -20.27 -2.41
C PRO A 31 -0.86 -20.88 -1.18
N THR A 32 -1.27 -22.14 -1.30
CA THR A 32 -2.05 -22.84 -0.25
C THR A 32 -1.31 -22.94 1.09
N ASP A 33 -0.01 -23.08 1.07
CA ASP A 33 0.82 -23.14 2.27
C ASP A 33 0.92 -21.80 2.98
N VAL A 34 0.94 -20.69 2.22
CA VAL A 34 0.84 -19.32 2.75
C VAL A 34 -0.55 -19.10 3.36
N GLU A 35 -1.61 -19.46 2.64
CA GLU A 35 -2.98 -19.32 3.14
C GLU A 35 -3.17 -20.05 4.47
N ARG A 36 -2.74 -21.30 4.56
CA ARG A 36 -2.78 -22.07 5.81
C ARG A 36 -1.98 -21.41 6.94
N HIS A 37 -0.87 -20.75 6.60
CA HIS A 37 -0.10 -20.02 7.60
C HIS A 37 -0.86 -18.79 8.12
N LEU A 38 -1.51 -18.04 7.23
CA LEU A 38 -2.36 -16.91 7.62
C LEU A 38 -3.54 -17.34 8.49
N GLU A 39 -4.17 -18.48 8.19
CA GLU A 39 -5.23 -19.05 9.02
C GLU A 39 -4.72 -19.39 10.43
N ASN A 40 -3.50 -19.93 10.55
CA ASN A 40 -2.87 -20.17 11.85
C ASN A 40 -2.58 -18.86 12.60
N GLU A 41 -2.08 -17.83 11.93
CA GLU A 41 -1.88 -16.52 12.55
C GLU A 41 -3.21 -15.96 13.09
N LEU A 42 -4.29 -16.12 12.33
CA LEU A 42 -5.63 -15.73 12.76
C LEU A 42 -6.09 -16.52 13.98
N LEU A 43 -5.85 -17.83 14.02
CA LEU A 43 -6.23 -18.72 15.12
C LEU A 43 -5.47 -18.39 16.42
N PHE A 44 -4.18 -18.07 16.33
CA PHE A 44 -3.32 -17.84 17.49
C PHE A 44 -3.31 -16.40 18.00
N SER A 45 -3.86 -15.45 17.23
CA SER A 45 -3.97 -14.06 17.67
C SER A 45 -4.80 -13.95 18.96
N LYS A 46 -4.34 -13.06 19.85
CA LYS A 46 -5.03 -12.79 21.13
C LYS A 46 -6.05 -11.65 21.04
N PHE A 47 -6.09 -10.94 19.91
CA PHE A 47 -7.12 -9.91 19.72
C PHE A 47 -8.50 -10.56 19.65
N PRO A 48 -9.50 -10.11 20.42
CA PRO A 48 -10.75 -10.85 20.60
C PRO A 48 -11.77 -10.67 19.48
N ILE A 49 -11.68 -9.58 18.71
CA ILE A 49 -12.69 -9.25 17.70
C ILE A 49 -12.29 -9.82 16.33
N ARG A 50 -13.24 -10.51 15.70
CA ARG A 50 -13.11 -11.13 14.37
C ARG A 50 -14.35 -10.80 13.55
N ASN A 51 -14.20 -10.03 12.47
CA ASN A 51 -15.32 -9.61 11.63
C ASN A 51 -15.00 -9.68 10.15
N GLY A 52 -15.95 -10.23 9.36
CA GLY A 52 -15.89 -10.19 7.90
C GLY A 52 -14.81 -11.04 7.27
N ILE A 53 -14.09 -10.47 6.30
CA ILE A 53 -13.11 -11.19 5.47
C ILE A 53 -11.72 -10.97 6.04
N HIS A 54 -11.03 -12.03 6.42
CA HIS A 54 -9.67 -11.98 6.97
C HIS A 54 -8.58 -12.07 5.91
N ILE A 55 -8.82 -12.81 4.82
CA ILE A 55 -7.93 -12.93 3.65
C ILE A 55 -8.71 -12.38 2.44
N GLU A 56 -8.52 -11.12 2.13
CA GLU A 56 -9.17 -10.46 1.00
C GLU A 56 -8.30 -10.58 -0.24
N ARG A 57 -8.75 -11.40 -1.22
CA ARG A 57 -8.04 -11.58 -2.49
C ARG A 57 -8.22 -10.37 -3.39
N ARG A 58 -7.12 -9.93 -4.00
CA ARG A 58 -7.05 -8.77 -4.90
C ARG A 58 -6.20 -9.12 -6.11
N PRO A 59 -6.31 -8.38 -7.22
CA PRO A 59 -5.37 -8.51 -8.32
C PRO A 59 -3.91 -8.42 -7.83
N GLY A 60 -3.12 -9.43 -8.16
CA GLY A 60 -1.69 -9.49 -7.83
C GLY A 60 -1.33 -9.61 -6.36
N GLY A 61 -2.31 -9.87 -5.46
CA GLY A 61 -2.01 -9.98 -4.05
C GLY A 61 -3.20 -10.28 -3.15
N VAL A 62 -2.97 -10.27 -1.84
CA VAL A 62 -4.01 -10.40 -0.82
C VAL A 62 -3.79 -9.38 0.29
N ASN A 63 -4.87 -8.96 0.94
CA ASN A 63 -4.79 -8.25 2.20
C ASN A 63 -5.23 -9.18 3.33
N PHE A 64 -4.37 -9.35 4.33
CA PHE A 64 -4.64 -10.12 5.53
C PHE A 64 -4.93 -9.18 6.71
N SER A 65 -5.97 -9.47 7.49
CA SER A 65 -6.34 -8.69 8.67
C SER A 65 -6.85 -9.58 9.80
N ILE A 66 -6.24 -9.47 10.97
CA ILE A 66 -6.71 -10.15 12.19
C ILE A 66 -8.12 -9.68 12.58
N LEU A 67 -8.39 -8.39 12.52
CA LEU A 67 -9.73 -7.86 12.75
C LEU A 67 -10.73 -8.33 11.69
N GLY A 68 -10.26 -8.45 10.43
CA GLY A 68 -11.07 -8.67 9.24
C GLY A 68 -11.50 -7.36 8.57
N ARG A 69 -12.23 -7.49 7.45
CA ARG A 69 -12.66 -6.38 6.59
C ARG A 69 -14.13 -6.52 6.21
N ALA A 70 -14.69 -5.48 5.62
CA ALA A 70 -16.05 -5.35 5.12
C ALA A 70 -17.12 -5.10 6.19
N ASN A 71 -17.09 -5.80 7.33
CA ASN A 71 -18.12 -5.68 8.37
C ASN A 71 -17.61 -4.99 9.65
N THR A 72 -16.43 -4.36 9.60
CA THR A 72 -15.83 -3.71 10.76
C THR A 72 -16.32 -2.28 10.91
N CYS A 73 -16.71 -1.88 12.12
CA CYS A 73 -17.02 -0.49 12.44
C CYS A 73 -15.78 0.32 12.82
N PHE A 74 -15.93 1.64 12.90
CA PHE A 74 -14.84 2.55 13.26
C PHE A 74 -14.25 2.24 14.64
N ILE A 75 -15.09 1.93 15.63
CA ILE A 75 -14.66 1.63 17.01
C ILE A 75 -13.79 0.37 17.04
N GLU A 76 -14.19 -0.70 16.40
CA GLU A 76 -13.42 -1.95 16.33
C GLU A 76 -12.04 -1.74 15.65
N ARG A 77 -11.99 -0.88 14.65
CA ARG A 77 -10.72 -0.50 14.00
C ARG A 77 -9.80 0.26 14.95
N GLU A 78 -10.34 1.23 15.73
CA GLU A 78 -9.56 1.93 16.75
C GLU A 78 -9.06 1.01 17.84
N GLU A 79 -9.88 0.05 18.28
CA GLU A 79 -9.48 -0.96 19.26
C GLU A 79 -8.33 -1.83 18.75
N TYR A 80 -8.41 -2.27 17.48
CA TYR A 80 -7.30 -3.02 16.87
C TYR A 80 -6.03 -2.17 16.75
N VAL A 81 -6.14 -0.91 16.35
CA VAL A 81 -4.99 0.01 16.27
C VAL A 81 -4.32 0.19 17.63
N LYS A 82 -5.10 0.31 18.72
CA LYS A 82 -4.56 0.38 20.09
C LYS A 82 -3.87 -0.92 20.48
N TRP A 83 -4.49 -2.06 20.18
CA TRP A 83 -3.92 -3.39 20.41
C TRP A 83 -2.58 -3.57 19.67
N ASP A 84 -2.56 -3.28 18.38
CA ASP A 84 -1.37 -3.43 17.54
C ASP A 84 -0.22 -2.51 17.98
N LYS A 85 -0.52 -1.28 18.43
CA LYS A 85 0.49 -0.38 19.01
C LYS A 85 1.13 -0.94 20.29
N LEU A 86 0.38 -1.68 21.09
CA LEU A 86 0.87 -2.28 22.34
C LEU A 86 1.62 -3.59 22.11
N THR A 87 1.19 -4.38 21.14
CA THR A 87 1.66 -5.75 20.93
C THR A 87 2.61 -5.89 19.73
N ASN A 88 2.61 -4.93 18.83
CA ASN A 88 3.26 -4.99 17.52
C ASN A 88 2.85 -6.24 16.72
N GLU A 89 1.57 -6.67 16.83
CA GLU A 89 1.10 -7.93 16.27
C GLU A 89 1.34 -8.01 14.77
N ARG A 90 0.99 -6.96 14.00
CA ARG A 90 1.23 -6.93 12.55
C ARG A 90 2.72 -7.01 12.21
N GLY A 91 3.57 -6.29 12.94
CA GLY A 91 5.03 -6.34 12.77
C GLY A 91 5.58 -7.75 12.98
N GLU A 92 5.13 -8.43 14.03
CA GLU A 92 5.56 -9.79 14.33
C GLU A 92 5.04 -10.81 13.31
N ILE A 93 3.79 -10.70 12.83
CA ILE A 93 3.25 -11.54 11.77
C ILE A 93 4.04 -11.32 10.47
N ALA A 94 4.27 -10.06 10.08
CA ALA A 94 5.05 -9.72 8.89
C ALA A 94 6.47 -10.30 8.95
N ARG A 95 7.13 -10.20 10.12
CA ARG A 95 8.46 -10.79 10.32
C ARG A 95 8.46 -12.30 10.13
N ARG A 96 7.49 -13.03 10.72
CA ARG A 96 7.37 -14.49 10.56
C ARG A 96 7.11 -14.90 9.12
N LEU A 97 6.22 -14.16 8.42
CA LEU A 97 5.92 -14.40 7.00
C LEU A 97 7.16 -14.21 6.12
N ARG A 98 7.90 -13.11 6.27
CA ARG A 98 9.13 -12.84 5.49
C ARG A 98 10.20 -13.90 5.72
N LEU A 99 10.35 -14.40 6.95
CA LEU A 99 11.31 -15.47 7.27
C LEU A 99 10.91 -16.82 6.65
N LYS A 100 9.62 -17.13 6.65
CA LYS A 100 9.13 -18.42 6.19
C LYS A 100 8.91 -18.48 4.68
N PHE A 101 8.54 -17.36 4.08
CA PHE A 101 8.20 -17.25 2.67
C PHE A 101 9.00 -16.09 2.03
N PRO A 102 10.30 -16.30 1.77
CA PRO A 102 11.18 -15.23 1.28
C PRO A 102 10.84 -14.72 -0.12
N ASP A 103 10.02 -15.47 -0.87
CA ASP A 103 9.53 -15.08 -2.20
C ASP A 103 8.26 -14.19 -2.14
N LEU A 104 7.82 -13.83 -0.92
CA LEU A 104 6.71 -12.91 -0.72
C LEU A 104 7.17 -11.51 -0.33
N GLU A 105 6.56 -10.54 -0.97
CA GLU A 105 6.50 -9.16 -0.50
C GLU A 105 5.44 -9.08 0.61
N VAL A 106 5.82 -8.67 1.81
CA VAL A 106 4.90 -8.52 2.95
C VAL A 106 5.06 -7.12 3.51
N GLN A 107 4.02 -6.32 3.43
CA GLN A 107 4.02 -4.92 3.85
C GLN A 107 2.91 -4.64 4.86
N ILE A 108 3.20 -3.77 5.83
CA ILE A 108 2.17 -3.26 6.74
C ILE A 108 1.39 -2.19 5.98
N GLY A 109 0.10 -2.45 5.73
CA GLY A 109 -0.79 -1.58 4.97
C GLY A 109 -1.94 -1.03 5.79
N GLY A 110 -2.20 0.27 5.68
CA GLY A 110 -3.30 0.93 6.35
C GLY A 110 -3.30 0.72 7.88
N GLN A 111 -4.50 0.70 8.47
CA GLN A 111 -4.66 0.66 9.94
C GLN A 111 -4.67 -0.76 10.54
N THR A 112 -5.12 -1.77 9.79
CA THR A 112 -5.45 -3.09 10.35
C THR A 112 -4.94 -4.26 9.53
N GLY A 113 -4.25 -4.04 8.39
CA GLY A 113 -3.91 -5.09 7.44
C GLY A 113 -2.44 -5.27 7.20
N LEU A 114 -2.13 -6.39 6.57
CA LEU A 114 -0.88 -6.70 5.89
C LEU A 114 -1.19 -6.94 4.42
N ASP A 115 -0.43 -6.33 3.53
CA ASP A 115 -0.51 -6.59 2.10
C ASP A 115 0.56 -7.62 1.72
N LEU A 116 0.15 -8.70 1.04
CA LEU A 116 1.02 -9.78 0.58
C LEU A 116 0.92 -9.88 -0.95
N ALA A 117 2.07 -10.02 -1.60
CA ALA A 117 2.20 -10.19 -3.04
C ALA A 117 3.46 -11.01 -3.35
N PRO A 118 3.73 -11.44 -4.60
CA PRO A 118 5.05 -11.93 -5.00
C PRO A 118 6.13 -10.90 -4.71
N LEU A 119 7.33 -11.36 -4.37
CA LEU A 119 8.48 -10.50 -4.09
C LEU A 119 8.71 -9.49 -5.23
N GLY A 120 8.89 -8.22 -4.87
CA GLY A 120 9.06 -7.12 -5.81
C GLY A 120 7.74 -6.56 -6.39
N ARG A 121 6.59 -7.17 -6.11
CA ARG A 121 5.26 -6.66 -6.50
C ARG A 121 4.73 -5.69 -5.44
N ASN A 122 5.40 -4.55 -5.30
CA ASN A 122 5.01 -3.45 -4.42
C ASN A 122 4.67 -2.19 -5.23
N LYS A 123 4.37 -1.08 -4.57
CA LYS A 123 3.95 0.16 -5.24
C LYS A 123 4.99 0.70 -6.23
N SER A 124 6.29 0.39 -6.08
CA SER A 124 7.32 0.87 -7.01
C SER A 124 7.20 0.31 -8.43
N GLN A 125 6.48 -0.82 -8.61
CA GLN A 125 6.25 -1.39 -9.93
C GLN A 125 5.52 -0.43 -10.90
N ILE A 126 4.81 0.58 -10.41
CA ILE A 126 4.15 1.58 -11.26
C ILE A 126 5.15 2.42 -12.05
N LEU A 127 6.40 2.52 -11.58
CA LEU A 127 7.45 3.31 -12.25
C LEU A 127 7.88 2.76 -13.60
N ARG A 128 7.45 1.53 -13.96
CA ARG A 128 7.62 0.98 -15.31
C ARG A 128 6.89 1.79 -16.40
N ASP A 129 5.88 2.55 -16.00
CA ASP A 129 5.02 3.31 -16.91
C ASP A 129 5.44 4.79 -17.03
N PHE A 130 6.58 5.16 -16.43
CA PHE A 130 7.13 6.52 -16.46
C PHE A 130 8.48 6.55 -17.15
N GLU A 131 8.68 7.54 -18.01
CA GLU A 131 9.93 7.76 -18.74
C GLU A 131 11.01 8.37 -17.82
N THR A 132 12.27 8.25 -18.23
CA THR A 132 13.39 8.84 -17.48
C THR A 132 13.39 10.37 -17.50
N SER A 133 12.66 10.98 -18.43
CA SER A 133 12.47 12.42 -18.56
C SER A 133 11.34 12.96 -17.68
N ASP A 134 10.51 12.09 -17.08
CA ASP A 134 9.40 12.53 -16.25
C ASP A 134 9.88 13.05 -14.90
N GLU A 135 9.35 14.20 -14.48
CA GLU A 135 9.54 14.72 -13.13
C GLU A 135 8.53 14.05 -12.20
N LEU A 136 9.03 13.25 -11.24
CA LEU A 136 8.21 12.44 -10.38
C LEU A 136 7.97 13.11 -9.02
N HIS A 137 6.71 13.27 -8.64
CA HIS A 137 6.28 13.73 -7.32
C HIS A 137 5.34 12.73 -6.68
N PHE A 138 5.79 12.07 -5.63
CA PHE A 138 5.01 11.07 -4.90
C PHE A 138 4.54 11.59 -3.54
N PHE A 139 3.28 11.37 -3.22
CA PHE A 139 2.66 11.71 -1.93
C PHE A 139 2.13 10.44 -1.27
N GLY A 140 2.57 10.14 -0.05
CA GLY A 140 2.17 8.95 0.70
C GLY A 140 2.19 9.17 2.20
N ASP A 141 1.48 8.33 2.94
CA ASP A 141 1.34 8.42 4.41
C ASP A 141 2.10 7.31 5.15
N MET A 142 2.55 6.26 4.43
CA MET A 142 3.16 5.06 5.01
C MET A 142 4.56 4.81 4.40
N MET A 143 5.50 5.73 4.66
CA MET A 143 6.82 5.76 4.02
C MET A 143 7.99 5.22 4.88
N GLU A 144 7.72 4.66 6.08
CA GLU A 144 8.77 4.02 6.88
C GLU A 144 9.09 2.62 6.36
N GLU A 145 10.29 2.12 6.67
CA GLU A 145 10.72 0.78 6.25
C GLU A 145 9.73 -0.30 6.68
N GLY A 146 9.33 -1.16 5.74
CA GLY A 146 8.33 -2.20 5.95
C GLY A 146 6.88 -1.75 5.74
N GLN A 147 6.64 -0.48 5.50
CA GLN A 147 5.32 0.07 5.14
C GLN A 147 5.14 0.11 3.62
N ASN A 148 3.90 0.23 3.18
CA ASN A 148 3.54 0.00 1.77
C ASN A 148 3.92 1.13 0.79
N ASP A 149 4.22 2.34 1.26
CA ASP A 149 4.69 3.46 0.42
C ASP A 149 6.22 3.55 0.35
N TYR A 150 6.94 2.87 1.25
CA TYR A 150 8.39 2.95 1.37
C TYR A 150 9.11 2.63 0.06
N ALA A 151 8.76 1.51 -0.58
CA ALA A 151 9.42 1.06 -1.80
C ALA A 151 9.25 2.06 -2.96
N LEU A 152 8.07 2.68 -3.09
CA LEU A 152 7.83 3.68 -4.12
C LEU A 152 8.56 4.99 -3.80
N ALA A 153 8.52 5.46 -2.55
CA ALA A 153 9.22 6.67 -2.14
C ALA A 153 10.72 6.57 -2.44
N LYS A 154 11.34 5.46 -2.04
CA LYS A 154 12.75 5.16 -2.31
C LYS A 154 13.06 5.09 -3.81
N ALA A 155 12.25 4.39 -4.59
CA ALA A 155 12.46 4.24 -6.02
C ALA A 155 12.27 5.56 -6.80
N VAL A 156 11.38 6.45 -6.33
CA VAL A 156 11.23 7.82 -6.87
C VAL A 156 12.47 8.65 -6.57
N GLU A 157 13.00 8.60 -5.34
CA GLU A 157 14.24 9.29 -4.96
C GLU A 157 15.44 8.80 -5.78
N GLU A 158 15.59 7.49 -5.97
CA GLU A 158 16.65 6.88 -6.79
C GLU A 158 16.60 7.33 -8.27
N LYS A 159 15.40 7.68 -8.78
CA LYS A 159 15.21 8.28 -10.12
C LYS A 159 15.38 9.80 -10.14
N GLY A 160 15.76 10.42 -9.02
CA GLY A 160 15.91 11.89 -8.92
C GLY A 160 14.59 12.66 -8.75
N GLY A 161 13.50 11.95 -8.47
CA GLY A 161 12.21 12.56 -8.18
C GLY A 161 12.05 12.96 -6.71
N PHE A 162 10.87 13.42 -6.36
CA PHE A 162 10.53 13.94 -5.03
C PHE A 162 9.45 13.09 -4.37
N HIS A 163 9.59 12.83 -3.08
CA HIS A 163 8.53 12.22 -2.28
C HIS A 163 8.15 13.10 -1.10
N TYR A 164 6.87 13.08 -0.74
CA TYR A 164 6.29 13.93 0.29
C TYR A 164 5.47 13.09 1.25
N HIS A 165 5.93 12.96 2.49
CA HIS A 165 5.12 12.37 3.55
C HIS A 165 3.94 13.30 3.84
N VAL A 166 2.72 12.74 3.81
CA VAL A 166 1.46 13.47 4.04
C VAL A 166 0.65 12.79 5.14
N LYS A 167 -0.13 13.58 5.87
CA LYS A 167 -1.01 13.06 6.94
C LYS A 167 -2.39 12.67 6.41
N ASP A 168 -2.88 13.42 5.43
CA ASP A 168 -4.21 13.28 4.84
C ASP A 168 -4.29 14.00 3.48
N TRP A 169 -5.47 13.97 2.88
CA TRP A 169 -5.71 14.61 1.58
C TRP A 169 -5.60 16.15 1.60
N MET A 170 -5.85 16.80 2.76
CA MET A 170 -5.70 18.26 2.90
C MET A 170 -4.24 18.65 2.91
N ASP A 171 -3.39 17.88 3.60
CA ASP A 171 -1.94 18.06 3.59
C ASP A 171 -1.37 17.84 2.17
N THR A 172 -1.84 16.80 1.46
CA THR A 172 -1.51 16.58 0.05
C THR A 172 -1.84 17.81 -0.80
N ARG A 173 -3.06 18.34 -0.68
CA ARG A 173 -3.50 19.53 -1.42
C ARG A 173 -2.61 20.75 -1.14
N THR A 174 -2.30 20.98 0.12
CA THR A 174 -1.46 22.12 0.54
C THR A 174 -0.07 22.03 -0.09
N LYS A 175 0.55 20.85 -0.06
CA LYS A 175 1.88 20.64 -0.66
C LYS A 175 1.85 20.75 -2.19
N LEU A 176 0.81 20.23 -2.85
CA LEU A 176 0.62 20.36 -4.30
C LEU A 176 0.52 21.83 -4.75
N VAL A 177 -0.25 22.66 -4.05
CA VAL A 177 -0.36 24.09 -4.36
C VAL A 177 1.03 24.75 -4.26
N GLY A 178 1.78 24.48 -3.20
CA GLY A 178 3.14 25.03 -3.03
C GLY A 178 4.15 24.59 -4.09
N ILE A 179 3.96 23.42 -4.73
CA ILE A 179 4.79 22.98 -5.87
C ILE A 179 4.38 23.71 -7.14
N SER A 180 3.08 23.78 -7.43
CA SER A 180 2.54 24.49 -8.60
C SER A 180 2.94 25.95 -8.63
N ASP A 181 2.92 26.64 -7.49
CA ASP A 181 3.33 28.03 -7.38
C ASP A 181 4.82 28.23 -7.68
N ARG A 182 5.69 27.31 -7.29
CA ARG A 182 7.13 27.35 -7.63
C ARG A 182 7.37 27.19 -9.12
N HIS A 183 6.71 26.25 -9.78
CA HIS A 183 6.85 26.06 -11.23
C HIS A 183 6.33 27.24 -12.04
N LEU A 184 5.28 27.93 -11.56
CA LEU A 184 4.79 29.16 -12.17
C LEU A 184 5.81 30.30 -12.06
N VAL A 185 6.48 30.45 -10.90
CA VAL A 185 7.51 31.48 -10.70
C VAL A 185 8.73 31.20 -11.57
N GLU A 186 9.21 29.96 -11.66
CA GLU A 186 10.36 29.59 -12.51
C GLU A 186 10.08 29.74 -14.01
N SER A 187 8.83 29.58 -14.45
CA SER A 187 8.43 29.78 -15.85
C SER A 187 8.31 31.25 -16.25
N VAL A 188 8.13 32.17 -15.28
CA VAL A 188 8.02 33.63 -15.52
C VAL A 188 9.38 34.32 -15.50
N VAL A 189 10.41 33.69 -14.93
CA VAL A 189 11.79 34.25 -14.78
C VAL A 189 12.70 33.82 -15.95
N LYS A 190 12.23 32.95 -16.85
CA LYS A 190 12.90 32.61 -18.13
C LYS A 190 12.32 33.40 -19.28
#